data_1d730557a18433639278cf1064ef1452
#
_entry.id   1d730557a18433639278cf1064ef1452
#
_cell.length_a   1.000
_cell.length_b   1.000
_cell.length_c   1.000
_cell.angle_alpha   90.00
_cell.angle_beta   90.00
_cell.angle_gamma   90.00
#
_symmetry.space_group_name_H-M   'P 1'
#
loop_
_entity.id
_entity.type
_entity.pdbx_description
1 polymer ?
#
loop_
_entity_poly.entity_id
_entity_poly.type
_entity_poly.pdbx_seq_one_letter_code
_entity_poly.pdbx_strand_id
1 'polypeptide(L)'
;CNPTTVLDYRKLLLEVDGVRNAWLEPVGTNGPPHLYLPPESTGPELQCWPEDGSVSRPNPVVLNGLYSVLIQKETGEDDKKVFMSVRERLAAHRNLCEDFKAITILCPLEIGVCADVEIDVGADAAAVYEAIIRALRSYIAPELKYYTLKELLDKGRAIEDVFAGRPFLRSRSVGFVDTKELEALHLRDELFGSDLYSAVLGVGGVVAIRSICFQTSVSPGGDTIQRVRVLPGFVAEFSLDRTCVQLQTTRGVLSLDKERIHRRLQEGTKPKRGLEHLDLPVPTGRYLP
;
A
#
# COMPACT_ATOMS: atom_id res chain seq x y z
N CYS A 1 -19.67 -9.13 9.38
CA CYS A 1 -19.39 -8.00 10.28
C CYS A 1 -19.10 -6.75 9.47
N ASN A 2 -19.55 -5.59 9.94
CA ASN A 2 -19.13 -4.32 9.36
C ASN A 2 -17.72 -3.95 9.85
N PRO A 3 -16.91 -3.24 9.04
CA PRO A 3 -15.62 -2.76 9.44
C PRO A 3 -15.77 -1.77 10.61
N THR A 4 -14.92 -1.87 11.63
CA THR A 4 -14.98 -0.99 12.80
C THR A 4 -13.71 -0.13 12.96
N THR A 5 -12.65 -0.52 12.27
CA THR A 5 -11.37 0.19 12.27
C THR A 5 -10.95 0.62 10.87
N VAL A 6 -10.00 1.54 10.77
CA VAL A 6 -9.38 1.92 9.49
C VAL A 6 -8.78 0.70 8.77
N LEU A 7 -8.19 -0.22 9.53
CA LEU A 7 -7.62 -1.46 8.96
C LEU A 7 -8.69 -2.39 8.40
N ASP A 8 -9.87 -2.45 9.04
CA ASP A 8 -10.99 -3.25 8.54
C ASP A 8 -11.53 -2.68 7.23
N TYR A 9 -11.64 -1.34 7.12
CA TYR A 9 -11.98 -0.68 5.86
C TYR A 9 -10.93 -0.95 4.78
N ARG A 10 -9.63 -0.94 5.13
CA ARG A 10 -8.58 -1.31 4.17
C ARG A 10 -8.75 -2.75 3.68
N LYS A 11 -8.99 -3.72 4.60
CA LYS A 11 -9.25 -5.12 4.23
C LYS A 11 -10.49 -5.25 3.34
N LEU A 12 -11.57 -4.53 3.66
CA LEU A 12 -12.80 -4.50 2.86
C LEU A 12 -12.54 -4.02 1.41
N LEU A 13 -11.72 -2.98 1.25
CA LEU A 13 -11.40 -2.41 -0.05
C LEU A 13 -10.46 -3.28 -0.88
N LEU A 14 -9.56 -4.03 -0.23
CA LEU A 14 -8.69 -4.99 -0.90
C LEU A 14 -9.45 -6.16 -1.56
N GLU A 15 -10.70 -6.39 -1.17
CA GLU A 15 -11.57 -7.38 -1.80
C GLU A 15 -12.29 -6.86 -3.06
N VAL A 16 -12.20 -5.57 -3.35
CA VAL A 16 -12.76 -4.97 -4.56
C VAL A 16 -11.87 -5.29 -5.76
N ASP A 17 -12.47 -5.79 -6.84
CA ASP A 17 -11.74 -6.06 -8.08
C ASP A 17 -11.08 -4.81 -8.62
N GLY A 18 -9.80 -4.92 -8.99
CA GLY A 18 -9.02 -3.80 -9.50
C GLY A 18 -8.33 -2.94 -8.45
N VAL A 19 -8.56 -3.20 -7.16
CA VAL A 19 -7.84 -2.53 -6.06
C VAL A 19 -6.61 -3.34 -5.68
N ARG A 20 -5.42 -2.71 -5.77
CA ARG A 20 -4.15 -3.30 -5.34
C ARG A 20 -3.84 -2.97 -3.89
N ASN A 21 -4.09 -1.72 -3.48
CA ASN A 21 -3.95 -1.28 -2.09
C ASN A 21 -4.88 -0.09 -1.82
N ALA A 22 -5.17 0.14 -0.54
CA ALA A 22 -6.02 1.22 -0.09
C ALA A 22 -5.52 1.81 1.23
N TRP A 23 -5.66 3.12 1.38
CA TRP A 23 -5.38 3.85 2.61
C TRP A 23 -6.56 4.73 2.96
N LEU A 24 -6.80 4.90 4.25
CA LEU A 24 -7.80 5.79 4.78
C LEU A 24 -7.10 6.76 5.73
N GLU A 25 -7.26 8.04 5.46
CA GLU A 25 -6.69 9.11 6.26
C GLU A 25 -7.82 9.88 6.95
N PRO A 26 -7.77 10.05 8.27
CA PRO A 26 -8.77 10.86 8.95
C PRO A 26 -8.69 12.30 8.47
N VAL A 27 -9.83 12.88 8.16
CA VAL A 27 -9.91 14.29 7.74
C VAL A 27 -10.06 15.15 8.98
N GLY A 28 -9.06 15.98 9.24
CA GLY A 28 -9.16 17.01 10.29
C GLY A 28 -10.22 18.04 9.92
N THR A 29 -11.13 18.32 10.85
CA THR A 29 -12.18 19.33 10.69
C THR A 29 -11.75 20.70 11.20
N ASN A 30 -10.48 21.05 11.05
CA ASN A 30 -9.95 22.35 11.47
C ASN A 30 -10.34 23.52 10.52
N GLY A 31 -11.05 23.19 9.43
CA GLY A 31 -11.57 24.17 8.46
C GLY A 31 -13.07 24.43 8.63
N PRO A 32 -13.61 25.48 7.99
CA PRO A 32 -15.02 25.79 8.01
C PRO A 32 -15.88 24.68 7.39
N PRO A 33 -17.13 24.47 7.83
CA PRO A 33 -17.78 25.21 8.91
C PRO A 33 -17.26 24.78 10.28
N HIS A 34 -16.94 25.77 11.13
CA HIS A 34 -16.62 25.50 12.53
C HIS A 34 -17.92 25.29 13.30
N LEU A 35 -18.01 24.18 14.04
CA LEU A 35 -19.15 23.85 14.86
C LEU A 35 -18.83 24.10 16.34
N TYR A 36 -19.82 24.54 17.08
CA TYR A 36 -19.70 24.70 18.52
C TYR A 36 -21.02 24.33 19.22
N LEU A 37 -20.91 23.98 20.50
CA LEU A 37 -22.05 23.82 21.38
C LEU A 37 -22.32 25.17 22.05
N PRO A 38 -23.51 25.77 21.83
CA PRO A 38 -23.87 26.99 22.51
C PRO A 38 -23.97 26.79 24.04
N PRO A 39 -23.83 27.83 24.86
CA PRO A 39 -24.10 27.74 26.28
C PRO A 39 -25.50 27.17 26.55
N GLU A 40 -25.69 26.50 27.67
CA GLU A 40 -26.96 25.82 28.04
C GLU A 40 -28.19 26.72 27.94
N SER A 41 -28.04 28.04 28.07
CA SER A 41 -29.11 29.01 27.93
C SER A 41 -29.72 29.12 26.53
N THR A 42 -29.01 28.61 25.49
CA THR A 42 -29.43 28.73 24.09
C THR A 42 -29.87 27.39 23.46
N GLY A 43 -29.77 26.28 24.22
CA GLY A 43 -30.16 24.94 23.77
C GLY A 43 -28.98 24.02 23.38
N PRO A 44 -29.24 22.70 23.28
CA PRO A 44 -28.21 21.70 23.02
C PRO A 44 -27.84 21.52 21.53
N GLU A 45 -28.36 22.35 20.64
CA GLU A 45 -28.17 22.19 19.22
C GLU A 45 -26.80 22.69 18.77
N LEU A 46 -26.14 21.90 17.91
CA LEU A 46 -24.90 22.28 17.24
C LEU A 46 -25.15 23.47 16.31
N GLN A 47 -24.37 24.53 16.46
CA GLN A 47 -24.44 25.72 15.62
C GLN A 47 -23.15 25.90 14.82
N CYS A 48 -23.31 26.49 13.60
CA CYS A 48 -22.16 26.92 12.82
C CYS A 48 -21.58 28.21 13.39
N TRP A 49 -20.26 28.25 13.48
CA TRP A 49 -19.54 29.43 13.95
C TRP A 49 -19.61 30.54 12.90
N PRO A 50 -19.99 31.77 13.30
CA PRO A 50 -19.91 32.90 12.38
C PRO A 50 -18.44 33.26 12.09
N GLU A 51 -18.10 33.41 10.81
CA GLU A 51 -16.73 33.70 10.36
C GLU A 51 -16.29 35.14 10.69
N ASP A 52 -17.22 36.00 11.11
CA ASP A 52 -17.00 37.43 11.41
C ASP A 52 -16.26 37.69 12.72
N GLY A 53 -15.94 36.64 13.49
CA GLY A 53 -15.24 36.77 14.76
C GLY A 53 -16.04 37.41 15.89
N SER A 54 -17.35 37.63 15.71
CA SER A 54 -18.24 38.34 16.64
C SER A 54 -18.44 37.63 17.98
N VAL A 55 -18.10 36.34 18.08
CA VAL A 55 -18.32 35.53 19.27
C VAL A 55 -17.03 34.79 19.67
N SER A 56 -16.66 34.82 20.95
CA SER A 56 -15.56 34.00 21.50
C SER A 56 -15.93 32.52 21.50
N ARG A 57 -15.07 31.65 21.00
CA ARG A 57 -15.31 30.20 20.82
C ARG A 57 -15.35 29.47 22.18
N PRO A 58 -16.53 29.20 22.76
CA PRO A 58 -16.53 28.59 24.11
C PRO A 58 -16.28 27.08 24.06
N ASN A 59 -16.85 26.35 23.12
CA ASN A 59 -16.78 24.87 23.06
C ASN A 59 -16.70 24.38 21.60
N PRO A 60 -15.52 24.35 20.98
CA PRO A 60 -15.36 23.85 19.62
C PRO A 60 -15.67 22.35 19.56
N VAL A 61 -16.49 21.94 18.60
CA VAL A 61 -16.78 20.53 18.35
C VAL A 61 -15.95 20.06 17.18
N VAL A 62 -15.08 19.08 17.43
CA VAL A 62 -14.31 18.39 16.39
C VAL A 62 -15.12 17.19 15.92
N LEU A 63 -15.48 17.18 14.64
CA LEU A 63 -16.12 16.01 14.03
C LEU A 63 -15.06 14.94 13.74
N ASN A 64 -15.28 13.75 14.27
CA ASN A 64 -14.51 12.55 13.98
C ASN A 64 -15.34 11.62 13.07
N GLY A 65 -14.67 10.68 12.40
CA GLY A 65 -15.34 9.70 11.54
C GLY A 65 -15.45 10.11 10.08
N LEU A 66 -14.77 11.19 9.66
CA LEU A 66 -14.67 11.57 8.26
C LEU A 66 -13.31 11.13 7.71
N TYR A 67 -13.31 10.41 6.58
CA TYR A 67 -12.10 9.85 6.00
C TYR A 67 -11.92 10.27 4.54
N SER A 68 -10.66 10.49 4.13
CA SER A 68 -10.23 10.48 2.74
C SER A 68 -9.73 9.08 2.39
N VAL A 69 -10.22 8.54 1.28
CA VAL A 69 -9.88 7.19 0.80
C VAL A 69 -8.94 7.32 -0.40
N LEU A 70 -7.76 6.73 -0.29
CA LEU A 70 -6.75 6.71 -1.34
C LEU A 70 -6.61 5.29 -1.87
N ILE A 71 -6.75 5.12 -3.19
CA ILE A 71 -6.79 3.82 -3.85
C ILE A 71 -5.63 3.70 -4.82
N GLN A 72 -4.82 2.67 -4.65
CA GLN A 72 -3.91 2.20 -5.68
C GLN A 72 -4.62 1.10 -6.47
N LYS A 73 -4.87 1.38 -7.74
CA LYS A 73 -5.49 0.39 -8.64
C LYS A 73 -4.47 -0.59 -9.21
N GLU A 74 -4.95 -1.70 -9.73
CA GLU A 74 -4.13 -2.60 -10.54
C GLU A 74 -3.85 -2.01 -11.93
N THR A 75 -2.71 -2.39 -12.47
CA THR A 75 -2.29 -1.95 -13.81
C THR A 75 -3.28 -2.44 -14.86
N GLY A 76 -3.77 -1.51 -15.69
CA GLY A 76 -4.70 -1.82 -16.79
C GLY A 76 -6.19 -1.76 -16.42
N GLU A 77 -6.55 -1.57 -15.14
CA GLU A 77 -7.94 -1.41 -14.74
C GLU A 77 -8.46 0.01 -15.02
N ASP A 78 -9.76 0.10 -15.33
CA ASP A 78 -10.43 1.39 -15.59
C ASP A 78 -10.73 2.14 -14.29
N ASP A 79 -10.30 3.41 -14.23
CA ASP A 79 -10.47 4.28 -13.06
C ASP A 79 -11.93 4.43 -12.64
N LYS A 80 -12.84 4.61 -13.62
CA LYS A 80 -14.26 4.80 -13.33
C LYS A 80 -14.88 3.54 -12.73
N LYS A 81 -14.53 2.38 -13.28
CA LYS A 81 -15.02 1.09 -12.80
C LYS A 81 -14.56 0.85 -11.36
N VAL A 82 -13.26 1.03 -11.10
CA VAL A 82 -12.71 0.86 -9.74
C VAL A 82 -13.33 1.86 -8.77
N PHE A 83 -13.43 3.13 -9.15
CA PHE A 83 -14.06 4.18 -8.34
C PHE A 83 -15.50 3.81 -7.95
N MET A 84 -16.32 3.39 -8.92
CA MET A 84 -17.73 3.04 -8.68
C MET A 84 -17.83 1.82 -7.76
N SER A 85 -17.03 0.79 -7.97
CA SER A 85 -17.02 -0.42 -7.14
C SER A 85 -16.58 -0.12 -5.70
N VAL A 86 -15.56 0.73 -5.52
CA VAL A 86 -15.10 1.18 -4.19
C VAL A 86 -16.19 1.99 -3.49
N ARG A 87 -16.80 2.95 -4.19
CA ARG A 87 -17.89 3.79 -3.65
C ARG A 87 -19.09 2.95 -3.20
N GLU A 88 -19.51 2.00 -4.03
CA GLU A 88 -20.60 1.09 -3.71
C GLU A 88 -20.29 0.24 -2.48
N ARG A 89 -19.06 -0.30 -2.43
CA ARG A 89 -18.60 -1.11 -1.30
C ARG A 89 -18.59 -0.33 0.01
N LEU A 90 -18.07 0.89 -0.01
CA LEU A 90 -18.03 1.77 1.16
C LEU A 90 -19.43 2.17 1.60
N ALA A 91 -20.32 2.52 0.66
CA ALA A 91 -21.70 2.87 0.98
C ALA A 91 -22.48 1.73 1.63
N ALA A 92 -22.23 0.49 1.18
CA ALA A 92 -22.89 -0.72 1.73
C ALA A 92 -22.42 -1.11 3.15
N HIS A 93 -21.21 -0.66 3.54
CA HIS A 93 -20.59 -1.05 4.82
C HIS A 93 -20.24 0.14 5.72
N ARG A 94 -20.82 1.31 5.44
CA ARG A 94 -20.60 2.51 6.24
C ARG A 94 -21.24 2.36 7.63
N ASN A 95 -20.46 2.67 8.67
CA ASN A 95 -20.98 2.72 10.03
C ASN A 95 -21.75 4.00 10.31
N LEU A 96 -22.50 3.98 11.41
CA LEU A 96 -23.15 5.19 11.91
C LEU A 96 -22.08 6.21 12.36
N CYS A 97 -22.29 7.47 12.05
CA CYS A 97 -21.37 8.59 12.33
C CYS A 97 -20.03 8.53 11.58
N GLU A 98 -19.88 7.69 10.57
CA GLU A 98 -18.72 7.68 9.69
C GLU A 98 -19.13 8.07 8.25
N ASP A 99 -18.24 8.78 7.54
CA ASP A 99 -18.43 9.11 6.12
C ASP A 99 -17.10 9.29 5.39
N PHE A 100 -17.17 9.30 4.06
CA PHE A 100 -16.02 9.39 3.18
C PHE A 100 -16.08 10.70 2.39
N LYS A 101 -15.21 11.66 2.75
CA LYS A 101 -15.15 12.98 2.12
C LYS A 101 -14.75 12.90 0.65
N ALA A 102 -13.75 12.06 0.36
CA ALA A 102 -13.21 11.90 -0.99
C ALA A 102 -12.71 10.48 -1.20
N ILE A 103 -12.87 9.99 -2.42
CA ILE A 103 -12.25 8.76 -2.91
C ILE A 103 -11.33 9.17 -4.06
N THR A 104 -10.03 8.97 -3.91
CA THR A 104 -9.02 9.36 -4.89
C THR A 104 -8.30 8.13 -5.41
N ILE A 105 -8.30 7.94 -6.72
CA ILE A 105 -7.45 6.93 -7.36
C ILE A 105 -6.09 7.56 -7.58
N LEU A 106 -5.05 6.96 -6.98
CA LEU A 106 -3.69 7.45 -7.05
C LEU A 106 -3.08 7.18 -8.42
N CYS A 107 -2.37 8.18 -8.94
CA CYS A 107 -1.59 8.04 -10.18
C CYS A 107 -0.25 7.35 -9.87
N PRO A 108 0.21 6.39 -10.68
CA PRO A 108 1.51 5.78 -10.49
C PRO A 108 2.64 6.78 -10.81
N LEU A 109 3.59 6.93 -9.88
CA LEU A 109 4.86 7.61 -10.13
C LEU A 109 5.92 6.53 -10.37
N GLU A 110 6.28 6.34 -11.63
CA GLU A 110 7.29 5.36 -12.02
C GLU A 110 8.69 5.79 -11.57
N ILE A 111 9.31 4.94 -10.76
CA ILE A 111 10.64 5.16 -10.20
C ILE A 111 11.52 3.97 -10.55
N GLY A 112 12.62 4.25 -11.24
CA GLY A 112 13.72 3.31 -11.47
C GLY A 112 14.91 3.61 -10.57
N VAL A 113 15.93 2.76 -10.63
CA VAL A 113 17.17 2.91 -9.89
C VAL A 113 18.35 2.59 -10.81
N CYS A 114 19.34 3.48 -10.86
CA CYS A 114 20.64 3.18 -11.44
C CYS A 114 21.64 2.85 -10.33
N ALA A 115 22.31 1.73 -10.44
CA ALA A 115 23.29 1.29 -9.45
C ALA A 115 24.47 0.57 -10.08
N ASP A 116 25.69 0.86 -9.58
CA ASP A 116 26.91 0.10 -9.85
C ASP A 116 27.30 -0.66 -8.59
N VAL A 117 27.18 -1.98 -8.64
CA VAL A 117 27.32 -2.84 -7.49
C VAL A 117 28.48 -3.81 -7.70
N GLU A 118 29.36 -3.89 -6.71
CA GLU A 118 30.45 -4.85 -6.64
C GLU A 118 30.00 -6.10 -5.90
N ILE A 119 30.16 -7.26 -6.53
CA ILE A 119 29.76 -8.55 -5.97
C ILE A 119 30.96 -9.47 -5.77
N ASP A 120 30.81 -10.45 -4.89
CA ASP A 120 31.82 -11.46 -4.64
C ASP A 120 32.08 -12.29 -5.92
N VAL A 121 33.35 -12.62 -6.15
CA VAL A 121 33.81 -13.39 -7.32
C VAL A 121 33.18 -14.78 -7.37
N GLY A 122 32.84 -15.36 -6.21
CA GLY A 122 32.22 -16.68 -6.09
C GLY A 122 30.67 -16.67 -6.17
N ALA A 123 30.04 -15.51 -6.19
CA ALA A 123 28.60 -15.39 -6.18
C ALA A 123 27.96 -15.65 -7.57
N ASP A 124 26.79 -16.25 -7.59
CA ASP A 124 25.97 -16.33 -8.81
C ASP A 124 25.43 -14.94 -9.16
N ALA A 125 26.01 -14.33 -10.17
CA ALA A 125 25.67 -12.99 -10.60
C ALA A 125 24.18 -12.83 -11.00
N ALA A 126 23.57 -13.87 -11.57
CA ALA A 126 22.14 -13.81 -11.95
C ALA A 126 21.25 -13.85 -10.70
N ALA A 127 21.54 -14.69 -9.74
CA ALA A 127 20.80 -14.78 -8.48
C ALA A 127 20.94 -13.49 -7.66
N VAL A 128 22.16 -12.92 -7.58
CA VAL A 128 22.41 -11.64 -6.90
C VAL A 128 21.66 -10.51 -7.58
N TYR A 129 21.66 -10.44 -8.92
CA TYR A 129 20.90 -9.44 -9.66
C TYR A 129 19.41 -9.53 -9.37
N GLU A 130 18.81 -10.73 -9.43
CA GLU A 130 17.40 -10.93 -9.09
C GLU A 130 17.09 -10.49 -7.65
N ALA A 131 17.97 -10.80 -6.70
CA ALA A 131 17.80 -10.41 -5.30
C ALA A 131 17.87 -8.89 -5.11
N ILE A 132 18.78 -8.21 -5.81
CA ILE A 132 18.87 -6.74 -5.81
C ILE A 132 17.58 -6.13 -6.37
N ILE A 133 17.09 -6.58 -7.52
CA ILE A 133 15.84 -6.06 -8.10
C ILE A 133 14.66 -6.27 -7.16
N ARG A 134 14.57 -7.43 -6.49
CA ARG A 134 13.51 -7.69 -5.50
C ARG A 134 13.63 -6.76 -4.27
N ALA A 135 14.86 -6.52 -3.79
CA ALA A 135 15.09 -5.60 -2.67
C ALA A 135 14.69 -4.16 -3.03
N LEU A 136 15.07 -3.66 -4.21
CA LEU A 136 14.69 -2.35 -4.72
C LEU A 136 13.19 -2.21 -4.89
N ARG A 137 12.52 -3.22 -5.47
CA ARG A 137 11.06 -3.26 -5.61
C ARG A 137 10.38 -3.23 -4.26
N SER A 138 10.83 -4.06 -3.32
CA SER A 138 10.26 -4.12 -1.97
C SER A 138 10.44 -2.82 -1.20
N TYR A 139 11.51 -2.08 -1.47
CA TYR A 139 11.73 -0.77 -0.86
C TYR A 139 10.83 0.32 -1.47
N ILE A 140 10.78 0.43 -2.81
CA ILE A 140 10.06 1.50 -3.51
C ILE A 140 8.55 1.28 -3.45
N ALA A 141 8.10 0.08 -3.77
CA ALA A 141 6.70 -0.31 -3.87
C ALA A 141 6.46 -1.64 -3.14
N PRO A 142 6.42 -1.63 -1.80
CA PRO A 142 6.18 -2.84 -1.03
C PRO A 142 4.83 -3.44 -1.39
N GLU A 143 4.84 -4.72 -1.73
CA GLU A 143 3.64 -5.45 -2.14
C GLU A 143 2.95 -6.10 -0.95
N LEU A 144 1.62 -6.02 -0.98
CA LEU A 144 0.80 -6.75 -0.02
C LEU A 144 0.83 -8.25 -0.35
N LYS A 145 1.10 -9.07 0.67
CA LYS A 145 1.11 -10.52 0.53
C LYS A 145 -0.21 -11.11 0.98
N TYR A 146 -0.70 -12.06 0.19
CA TYR A 146 -1.88 -12.84 0.53
C TYR A 146 -1.45 -14.24 0.98
N TYR A 147 -2.06 -14.71 2.04
CA TYR A 147 -1.75 -15.96 2.72
C TYR A 147 -2.97 -16.87 2.76
N THR A 148 -2.71 -18.17 2.82
CA THR A 148 -3.73 -19.13 3.24
C THR A 148 -3.95 -19.04 4.74
N LEU A 149 -5.09 -19.52 5.22
CA LEU A 149 -5.35 -19.61 6.67
C LEU A 149 -4.25 -20.41 7.38
N LYS A 150 -3.84 -21.53 6.77
CA LYS A 150 -2.80 -22.39 7.32
C LYS A 150 -1.46 -21.64 7.48
N GLU A 151 -1.03 -20.89 6.46
CA GLU A 151 0.22 -20.11 6.53
C GLU A 151 0.20 -19.07 7.65
N LEU A 152 -0.96 -18.42 7.91
CA LEU A 152 -1.06 -17.46 9.00
C LEU A 152 -1.06 -18.13 10.38
N LEU A 153 -1.72 -19.28 10.50
CA LEU A 153 -1.68 -20.07 11.74
C LEU A 153 -0.27 -20.60 12.01
N ASP A 154 0.44 -21.09 11.00
CA ASP A 154 1.84 -21.52 11.11
C ASP A 154 2.77 -20.35 11.48
N LYS A 155 2.43 -19.12 11.11
CA LYS A 155 3.08 -17.88 11.57
C LYS A 155 2.72 -17.48 13.01
N GLY A 156 1.85 -18.24 13.69
CA GLY A 156 1.41 -17.96 15.06
C GLY A 156 0.39 -16.85 15.18
N ARG A 157 -0.40 -16.57 14.12
CA ARG A 157 -1.53 -15.63 14.20
C ARG A 157 -2.73 -16.31 14.82
N ALA A 158 -3.46 -15.61 15.71
CA ALA A 158 -4.70 -16.11 16.27
C ALA A 158 -5.81 -16.12 15.21
N ILE A 159 -6.70 -17.10 15.28
CA ILE A 159 -7.81 -17.23 14.33
C ILE A 159 -8.69 -15.97 14.34
N GLU A 160 -8.94 -15.42 15.53
CA GLU A 160 -9.73 -14.21 15.74
C GLU A 160 -9.13 -13.02 14.97
N ASP A 161 -7.81 -12.84 15.01
CA ASP A 161 -7.11 -11.76 14.31
C ASP A 161 -7.18 -11.92 12.79
N VAL A 162 -7.15 -13.15 12.29
CA VAL A 162 -7.22 -13.45 10.85
C VAL A 162 -8.59 -13.10 10.28
N PHE A 163 -9.65 -13.36 11.05
CA PHE A 163 -11.05 -13.09 10.64
C PHE A 163 -11.57 -11.73 11.09
N ALA A 164 -10.81 -10.98 11.90
CA ALA A 164 -11.23 -9.66 12.38
C ALA A 164 -11.49 -8.69 11.22
N GLY A 165 -12.61 -8.00 11.28
CA GLY A 165 -12.98 -6.93 10.36
C GLY A 165 -13.27 -7.34 8.92
N ARG A 166 -13.28 -8.61 8.63
CA ARG A 166 -13.54 -9.12 7.29
C ARG A 166 -15.01 -9.48 7.10
N PRO A 167 -15.77 -8.82 6.21
CA PRO A 167 -17.09 -9.26 5.85
C PRO A 167 -17.02 -10.59 5.11
N PHE A 168 -17.95 -11.49 5.45
CA PHE A 168 -18.07 -12.78 4.77
C PHE A 168 -18.61 -12.56 3.35
N LEU A 169 -17.75 -12.46 2.37
CA LEU A 169 -18.14 -12.32 0.96
C LEU A 169 -18.11 -13.70 0.30
N ARG A 170 -19.29 -14.12 -0.17
CA ARG A 170 -19.49 -15.45 -0.79
C ARG A 170 -18.80 -15.61 -2.15
N SER A 171 -18.28 -14.55 -2.77
CA SER A 171 -18.02 -14.62 -4.20
C SER A 171 -16.54 -14.74 -4.61
N ARG A 172 -15.55 -14.36 -3.81
CA ARG A 172 -14.14 -14.59 -4.13
C ARG A 172 -13.28 -14.60 -2.87
N SER A 173 -12.55 -15.68 -2.66
CA SER A 173 -11.49 -15.72 -1.65
C SER A 173 -10.19 -15.23 -2.27
N VAL A 174 -9.79 -14.02 -1.94
CA VAL A 174 -8.51 -13.44 -2.38
C VAL A 174 -7.34 -13.89 -1.47
N GLY A 175 -7.61 -14.76 -0.50
CA GLY A 175 -6.67 -15.09 0.57
C GLY A 175 -6.80 -14.16 1.77
N PHE A 176 -5.97 -14.38 2.77
CA PHE A 176 -5.92 -13.58 3.99
C PHE A 176 -4.73 -12.63 3.98
N VAL A 177 -4.89 -11.49 4.61
CA VAL A 177 -3.83 -10.50 4.77
C VAL A 177 -3.37 -10.51 6.23
N ASP A 178 -2.06 -10.51 6.45
CA ASP A 178 -1.53 -10.32 7.79
C ASP A 178 -1.76 -8.86 8.22
N THR A 179 -2.53 -8.66 9.29
CA THR A 179 -2.91 -7.34 9.81
C THR A 179 -1.68 -6.49 10.15
N LYS A 180 -0.62 -7.08 10.72
CA LYS A 180 0.61 -6.36 11.05
C LYS A 180 1.39 -5.92 9.81
N GLU A 181 1.41 -6.76 8.77
CA GLU A 181 2.01 -6.38 7.48
C GLU A 181 1.21 -5.28 6.80
N LEU A 182 -0.13 -5.35 6.83
CA LEU A 182 -1.01 -4.32 6.29
C LEU A 182 -0.84 -2.99 7.02
N GLU A 183 -0.74 -3.02 8.34
CA GLU A 183 -0.51 -1.84 9.18
C GLU A 183 0.83 -1.17 8.87
N ALA A 184 1.88 -1.95 8.66
CA ALA A 184 3.20 -1.46 8.29
C ALA A 184 3.28 -0.84 6.88
N LEU A 185 2.31 -1.15 6.01
CA LEU A 185 2.25 -0.59 4.66
C LEU A 185 1.61 0.80 4.66
N HIS A 186 2.42 1.81 4.95
CA HIS A 186 2.04 3.21 4.83
C HIS A 186 2.24 3.73 3.41
N LEU A 187 1.40 4.69 3.00
CA LEU A 187 1.68 5.47 1.80
C LEU A 187 2.92 6.33 2.06
N ARG A 188 3.92 6.19 1.21
CA ARG A 188 5.18 6.94 1.37
C ARG A 188 5.09 8.25 0.62
N ASP A 189 5.45 9.32 1.27
CA ASP A 189 5.58 10.67 0.72
C ASP A 189 7.02 10.98 0.27
N GLU A 190 8.00 10.24 0.79
CA GLU A 190 9.41 10.42 0.44
C GLU A 190 10.16 9.09 0.37
N LEU A 191 11.13 9.04 -0.54
CA LEU A 191 12.07 7.94 -0.71
C LEU A 191 13.50 8.49 -0.63
N PHE A 192 14.35 7.82 0.14
CA PHE A 192 15.72 8.25 0.38
C PHE A 192 16.75 7.29 -0.24
N GLY A 193 17.79 7.84 -0.86
CA GLY A 193 18.88 7.07 -1.43
C GLY A 193 19.65 6.26 -0.39
N SER A 194 19.77 6.76 0.85
CA SER A 194 20.39 6.04 1.96
C SER A 194 19.74 4.67 2.22
N ASP A 195 18.43 4.60 2.07
CA ASP A 195 17.70 3.35 2.29
C ASP A 195 17.89 2.37 1.14
N LEU A 196 18.10 2.89 -0.10
CA LEU A 196 18.50 2.06 -1.23
C LEU A 196 19.86 1.39 -0.98
N TYR A 197 20.84 2.16 -0.43
CA TYR A 197 22.13 1.58 -0.03
C TYR A 197 21.94 0.45 0.96
N SER A 198 21.13 0.67 1.99
CA SER A 198 20.85 -0.33 3.02
C SER A 198 20.15 -1.56 2.45
N ALA A 199 19.17 -1.37 1.56
CA ALA A 199 18.43 -2.45 0.93
C ALA A 199 19.31 -3.33 0.04
N VAL A 200 20.22 -2.72 -0.75
CA VAL A 200 21.10 -3.44 -1.66
C VAL A 200 22.26 -4.10 -0.93
N LEU A 201 22.87 -3.43 0.08
CA LEU A 201 23.94 -4.03 0.90
C LEU A 201 23.44 -5.22 1.73
N GLY A 202 22.15 -5.27 2.06
CA GLY A 202 21.54 -6.42 2.72
C GLY A 202 21.42 -7.68 1.84
N VAL A 203 21.71 -7.58 0.54
CA VAL A 203 21.65 -8.72 -0.38
C VAL A 203 22.93 -9.56 -0.26
N GLY A 204 22.77 -10.86 -0.03
CA GLY A 204 23.90 -11.79 0.03
C GLY A 204 24.70 -11.80 -1.29
N GLY A 205 26.03 -11.73 -1.19
CA GLY A 205 26.93 -11.68 -2.34
C GLY A 205 27.28 -10.26 -2.82
N VAL A 206 26.65 -9.21 -2.30
CA VAL A 206 27.04 -7.82 -2.51
C VAL A 206 28.18 -7.47 -1.57
N VAL A 207 29.26 -6.92 -2.13
CA VAL A 207 30.46 -6.51 -1.37
C VAL A 207 30.47 -4.99 -1.16
N ALA A 208 30.18 -4.23 -2.21
CA ALA A 208 30.19 -2.77 -2.16
C ALA A 208 29.23 -2.17 -3.19
N ILE A 209 28.83 -0.93 -2.97
CA ILE A 209 28.07 -0.11 -3.91
C ILE A 209 28.92 1.09 -4.27
N ARG A 210 29.23 1.26 -5.56
CA ARG A 210 30.01 2.41 -6.05
C ARG A 210 29.12 3.62 -6.25
N SER A 211 27.98 3.41 -6.85
CA SER A 211 26.99 4.47 -7.06
C SER A 211 25.57 3.88 -6.99
N ILE A 212 24.63 4.65 -6.48
CA ILE A 212 23.22 4.33 -6.53
C ILE A 212 22.40 5.64 -6.53
N CYS A 213 21.42 5.73 -7.41
CA CYS A 213 20.54 6.89 -7.51
C CYS A 213 19.18 6.51 -8.07
N PHE A 214 18.16 7.32 -7.75
CA PHE A 214 16.85 7.19 -8.35
C PHE A 214 16.81 7.73 -9.78
N GLN A 215 15.94 7.14 -10.58
CA GLN A 215 15.55 7.65 -11.89
C GLN A 215 14.04 7.84 -11.91
N THR A 216 13.60 9.04 -12.29
CA THR A 216 12.16 9.37 -12.41
C THR A 216 11.87 9.89 -13.80
N SER A 217 10.58 9.87 -14.20
CA SER A 217 10.14 10.45 -15.48
C SER A 217 10.35 11.97 -15.57
N VAL A 218 10.49 12.65 -14.44
CA VAL A 218 10.62 14.12 -14.36
C VAL A 218 12.07 14.58 -14.55
N SER A 219 13.05 13.70 -14.35
CA SER A 219 14.47 14.03 -14.54
C SER A 219 15.17 12.92 -15.35
N PRO A 220 15.01 12.90 -16.68
CA PRO A 220 15.66 11.89 -17.52
C PRO A 220 17.16 12.11 -17.76
N GLY A 221 17.77 13.09 -17.14
CA GLY A 221 19.15 13.47 -17.40
C GLY A 221 20.01 13.60 -16.15
N GLY A 222 20.90 12.64 -15.94
CA GLY A 222 22.24 12.80 -15.35
C GLY A 222 22.39 13.23 -13.90
N ASP A 223 21.39 13.80 -13.28
CA ASP A 223 21.51 14.26 -11.90
C ASP A 223 21.32 13.07 -10.93
N THR A 224 22.25 12.96 -9.98
CA THR A 224 22.21 11.95 -8.93
C THR A 224 21.10 12.27 -7.94
N ILE A 225 19.87 11.77 -8.21
CA ILE A 225 18.72 11.99 -7.34
C ILE A 225 18.86 11.09 -6.12
N GLN A 226 19.12 11.68 -4.95
CA GLN A 226 19.22 10.96 -3.67
C GLN A 226 17.93 10.99 -2.86
N ARG A 227 16.95 11.78 -3.28
CA ARG A 227 15.65 11.89 -2.61
C ARG A 227 14.55 12.11 -3.64
N VAL A 228 13.52 11.28 -3.57
CA VAL A 228 12.32 11.44 -4.40
C VAL A 228 11.16 11.78 -3.49
N ARG A 229 10.47 12.89 -3.77
CA ARG A 229 9.25 13.28 -3.11
C ARG A 229 8.04 12.79 -3.92
N VAL A 230 7.17 12.03 -3.30
CA VAL A 230 5.90 11.58 -3.88
C VAL A 230 4.84 12.64 -3.55
N LEU A 231 4.32 13.30 -4.57
CA LEU A 231 3.32 14.35 -4.38
C LEU A 231 1.95 13.75 -4.00
N PRO A 232 1.09 14.52 -3.30
CA PRO A 232 -0.30 14.10 -3.05
C PRO A 232 -1.01 13.70 -4.35
N GLY A 233 -1.75 12.60 -4.30
CA GLY A 233 -2.42 12.03 -5.48
C GLY A 233 -1.56 11.06 -6.28
N PHE A 234 -0.31 10.83 -5.89
CA PHE A 234 0.58 9.85 -6.51
C PHE A 234 0.95 8.71 -5.55
N VAL A 235 1.34 7.58 -6.13
CA VAL A 235 1.91 6.44 -5.41
C VAL A 235 3.18 5.98 -6.11
N ALA A 236 4.24 5.72 -5.34
CA ALA A 236 5.50 5.23 -5.88
C ALA A 236 5.31 3.83 -6.49
N GLU A 237 5.75 3.64 -7.72
CA GLU A 237 5.74 2.37 -8.43
C GLU A 237 7.12 2.06 -9.00
N PHE A 238 7.61 0.84 -8.76
CA PHE A 238 8.90 0.42 -9.27
C PHE A 238 8.83 0.11 -10.76
N SER A 239 9.65 0.83 -11.55
CA SER A 239 9.77 0.61 -13.00
C SER A 239 11.06 -0.14 -13.32
N LEU A 240 10.90 -1.37 -13.82
CA LEU A 240 12.03 -2.19 -14.23
C LEU A 240 12.70 -1.63 -15.50
N ASP A 241 11.90 -1.03 -16.39
CA ASP A 241 12.39 -0.46 -17.66
C ASP A 241 13.28 0.77 -17.43
N ARG A 242 13.07 1.48 -16.32
CA ARG A 242 13.89 2.64 -15.89
C ARG A 242 15.04 2.24 -14.98
N THR A 243 15.20 0.95 -14.70
CA THR A 243 16.21 0.46 -13.76
C THR A 243 17.45 -0.04 -14.48
N CYS A 244 18.61 0.50 -14.11
CA CYS A 244 19.90 0.16 -14.69
C CYS A 244 20.87 -0.29 -13.59
N VAL A 245 20.92 -1.58 -13.30
CA VAL A 245 21.87 -2.15 -12.36
C VAL A 245 23.02 -2.80 -13.15
N GLN A 246 24.26 -2.38 -12.86
CA GLN A 246 25.48 -3.01 -13.36
C GLN A 246 26.16 -3.78 -12.23
N LEU A 247 26.50 -5.03 -12.51
CA LEU A 247 27.28 -5.84 -11.59
C LEU A 247 28.73 -5.91 -12.07
N GLN A 248 29.63 -5.80 -11.12
CA GLN A 248 31.06 -5.93 -11.37
C GLN A 248 31.73 -6.76 -10.28
N THR A 249 32.86 -7.34 -10.62
CA THR A 249 33.76 -7.99 -9.68
C THR A 249 35.13 -7.29 -9.76
N THR A 250 36.06 -7.67 -8.91
CA THR A 250 37.46 -7.24 -9.01
C THR A 250 38.10 -7.55 -10.38
N ARG A 251 37.51 -8.46 -11.16
CA ARG A 251 37.97 -8.85 -12.51
C ARG A 251 37.35 -8.05 -13.64
N GLY A 252 36.35 -7.23 -13.38
CA GLY A 252 35.66 -6.39 -14.37
C GLY A 252 34.14 -6.46 -14.32
N VAL A 253 33.51 -5.79 -15.27
CA VAL A 253 32.04 -5.71 -15.42
C VAL A 253 31.50 -7.04 -15.95
N LEU A 254 30.43 -7.52 -15.34
CA LEU A 254 29.77 -8.77 -15.71
C LEU A 254 28.69 -8.49 -16.77
N SER A 255 28.71 -9.29 -17.83
CA SER A 255 27.63 -9.28 -18.83
C SER A 255 26.54 -10.27 -18.40
N LEU A 256 25.32 -9.76 -18.20
CA LEU A 256 24.15 -10.55 -17.83
C LEU A 256 23.08 -10.47 -18.92
N ASP A 257 22.41 -11.57 -19.16
CA ASP A 257 21.16 -11.59 -19.95
C ASP A 257 20.01 -11.01 -19.11
N LYS A 258 19.98 -9.67 -19.03
CA LYS A 258 18.98 -8.93 -18.23
C LYS A 258 17.56 -9.18 -18.74
N GLU A 259 17.35 -9.32 -20.04
CA GLU A 259 16.02 -9.52 -20.61
C GLU A 259 15.39 -10.83 -20.12
N ARG A 260 16.19 -11.91 -20.08
CA ARG A 260 15.74 -13.19 -19.56
C ARG A 260 15.39 -13.13 -18.07
N ILE A 261 16.19 -12.40 -17.28
CA ILE A 261 15.95 -12.24 -15.86
C ILE A 261 14.70 -11.37 -15.63
N HIS A 262 14.56 -10.27 -16.35
CA HIS A 262 13.41 -9.38 -16.26
C HIS A 262 12.10 -10.10 -16.59
N ARG A 263 12.08 -10.94 -17.63
CA ARG A 263 10.91 -11.76 -17.98
C ARG A 263 10.50 -12.67 -16.82
N ARG A 264 11.46 -13.36 -16.20
CA ARG A 264 11.21 -14.21 -15.02
C ARG A 264 10.64 -13.42 -13.84
N LEU A 265 11.17 -12.23 -13.58
CA LEU A 265 10.70 -11.36 -12.52
C LEU A 265 9.28 -10.84 -12.76
N GLN A 266 8.91 -10.56 -14.01
CA GLN A 266 7.55 -10.15 -14.38
C GLN A 266 6.55 -11.30 -14.27
N GLU A 267 6.91 -12.50 -14.69
CA GLU A 267 6.07 -13.71 -14.58
C GLU A 267 5.80 -14.08 -13.10
N GLY A 268 6.80 -13.90 -12.23
CA GLY A 268 6.67 -14.16 -10.79
C GLY A 268 5.84 -13.12 -10.02
N THR A 269 5.53 -11.98 -10.63
CA THR A 269 4.83 -10.85 -9.99
C THR A 269 3.32 -10.88 -10.20
N LYS A 270 2.79 -11.82 -10.98
CA LYS A 270 1.33 -11.98 -11.09
C LYS A 270 0.77 -12.28 -9.71
N PRO A 271 -0.12 -11.43 -9.17
CA PRO A 271 -0.74 -11.70 -7.89
C PRO A 271 -1.40 -13.07 -7.99
N LYS A 272 -1.09 -13.96 -7.04
CA LYS A 272 -1.83 -15.22 -6.88
C LYS A 272 -3.26 -14.88 -6.43
N ARG A 273 -4.06 -14.29 -7.31
CA ARG A 273 -5.48 -14.14 -7.15
C ARG A 273 -6.10 -15.50 -7.41
N GLY A 274 -6.74 -16.03 -6.41
CA GLY A 274 -7.35 -17.32 -6.44
C GLY A 274 -6.45 -18.35 -5.77
N LEU A 275 -6.35 -18.28 -4.45
CA LEU A 275 -6.08 -19.46 -3.66
C LEU A 275 -7.31 -20.32 -3.81
N GLU A 276 -7.25 -21.25 -4.76
CA GLU A 276 -8.23 -22.28 -4.97
C GLU A 276 -8.48 -22.99 -3.64
N HIS A 277 -9.74 -22.96 -3.24
CA HIS A 277 -10.33 -23.74 -2.17
C HIS A 277 -9.71 -23.64 -0.77
N LEU A 278 -10.35 -22.83 0.07
CA LEU A 278 -10.47 -23.19 1.47
C LEU A 278 -11.26 -24.51 1.49
N ASP A 279 -10.57 -25.65 1.46
CA ASP A 279 -11.08 -26.91 1.94
C ASP A 279 -11.21 -26.83 3.48
N LEU A 280 -12.08 -25.94 3.92
CA LEU A 280 -12.64 -26.08 5.26
C LEU A 280 -13.65 -27.21 5.13
N PRO A 281 -13.47 -28.34 5.86
CA PRO A 281 -14.49 -29.29 5.99
C PRO A 281 -15.74 -28.56 6.54
N VAL A 282 -16.74 -28.36 5.70
CA VAL A 282 -18.02 -27.84 6.15
C VAL A 282 -18.48 -28.81 7.24
N PRO A 283 -18.59 -28.36 8.51
CA PRO A 283 -19.12 -29.23 9.53
C PRO A 283 -20.53 -29.61 9.10
N THR A 284 -20.70 -30.85 8.70
CA THR A 284 -22.02 -31.47 8.42
C THR A 284 -22.76 -31.70 9.74
N GLY A 285 -22.66 -30.77 10.69
CA GLY A 285 -23.46 -30.76 11.90
C GLY A 285 -24.85 -30.24 11.56
N ARG A 286 -25.82 -31.11 11.53
CA ARG A 286 -27.24 -30.74 11.62
C ARG A 286 -27.40 -29.89 12.87
N TYR A 287 -27.67 -28.62 12.70
CA TYR A 287 -28.26 -27.83 13.77
C TYR A 287 -29.67 -28.39 13.96
N LEU A 288 -29.87 -29.17 15.01
CA LEU A 288 -31.19 -29.51 15.50
C LEU A 288 -31.82 -28.22 16.06
N PRO A 289 -33.15 -28.10 15.88
CA PRO A 289 -33.93 -26.90 16.23
C PRO A 289 -33.91 -26.56 17.72
#